data_ba6a8e505682062f7eb6db6160353711
#
_entry.id   ba6a8e505682062f7eb6db6160353711
#
_cell.length_a   1.000
_cell.length_b   1.000
_cell.length_c   1.000
_cell.angle_alpha   90.00
_cell.angle_beta   90.00
_cell.angle_gamma   90.00
#
_symmetry.space_group_name_H-M   'P 1'
#
loop_
_entity.id
_entity.type
_entity.pdbx_description
1 polymer ?
#
loop_
_entity_poly.entity_id
_entity_poly.type
_entity_poly.pdbx_seq_one_letter_code
_entity_poly.pdbx_strand_id
1 'polypeptide(L)'
;ARTYMMRSDWDNMYKASTDVINKGLYNLKTPYNEIFTDDGENSGGSIFELQCTATAALPQSDVIGSQFCEVQGVRGAGQWDLGWGWHMATQLMADAYETGDPRKNATLLYFRKTDDEPITPENTNEPYGESPVSPAMGAYFNKKAYTDPALRKEYTNKGYWVNIRLIRYSDVVLMAAEAANEKNIPGEAVDYLEMVRARARGTNTNILPKITTNDQGELREAIRHERRVELGLEPDRFYDLVRWGIASEVLHAAGKVNYQDKNALLPLPQSEIDKSKGVLVQNPDY
;
A
#
# COMPACT_ATOMS: atom_id res chain seq x y z
N ALA A 1 15.77 -6.34 -6.14
CA ALA A 1 15.80 -5.24 -5.17
C ALA A 1 15.11 -5.63 -3.84
N ARG A 2 13.83 -6.06 -3.80
CA ARG A 2 13.09 -6.37 -2.55
C ARG A 2 13.82 -7.35 -1.63
N THR A 3 14.39 -8.43 -2.14
CA THR A 3 15.17 -9.39 -1.33
C THR A 3 16.38 -8.73 -0.67
N TYR A 4 17.09 -7.88 -1.40
CA TYR A 4 18.22 -7.13 -0.87
C TYR A 4 17.78 -6.08 0.17
N MET A 5 16.65 -5.41 -0.07
CA MET A 5 16.02 -4.48 0.89
C MET A 5 15.76 -5.16 2.25
N MET A 6 15.16 -6.37 2.24
CA MET A 6 14.88 -7.13 3.46
C MET A 6 16.14 -7.59 4.21
N ARG A 7 17.29 -7.58 3.56
CA ARG A 7 18.59 -7.96 4.13
C ARG A 7 19.48 -6.76 4.44
N SER A 8 19.01 -5.55 4.20
CA SER A 8 19.80 -4.31 4.28
C SER A 8 21.09 -4.38 3.45
N ASP A 9 21.05 -5.11 2.34
CA ASP A 9 22.16 -5.22 1.38
C ASP A 9 22.06 -4.05 0.39
N TRP A 10 22.54 -2.88 0.86
CA TRP A 10 22.35 -1.61 0.16
C TRP A 10 23.05 -1.55 -1.19
N ASP A 11 24.19 -2.21 -1.35
CA ASP A 11 24.92 -2.23 -2.62
C ASP A 11 24.14 -2.97 -3.71
N ASN A 12 23.69 -4.17 -3.40
CA ASN A 12 22.90 -4.95 -4.36
C ASN A 12 21.49 -4.39 -4.55
N MET A 13 20.89 -3.82 -3.51
CA MET A 13 19.61 -3.13 -3.62
C MET A 13 19.69 -1.92 -4.56
N TYR A 14 20.72 -1.08 -4.38
CA TYR A 14 21.00 0.06 -5.25
C TYR A 14 21.18 -0.38 -6.70
N LYS A 15 22.09 -1.32 -6.95
CA LYS A 15 22.36 -1.85 -8.28
C LYS A 15 21.09 -2.40 -8.96
N ALA A 16 20.34 -3.26 -8.25
CA ALA A 16 19.15 -3.89 -8.82
C ALA A 16 18.01 -2.89 -9.08
N SER A 17 17.88 -1.85 -8.26
CA SER A 17 16.86 -0.81 -8.45
C SER A 17 17.23 0.13 -9.59
N THR A 18 18.48 0.59 -9.64
CA THR A 18 18.95 1.48 -10.68
C THR A 18 19.03 0.79 -12.05
N ASP A 19 19.32 -0.51 -12.10
CA ASP A 19 19.25 -1.31 -13.34
C ASP A 19 17.84 -1.28 -13.94
N VAL A 20 16.79 -1.38 -13.13
CA VAL A 20 15.39 -1.27 -13.60
C VAL A 20 15.09 0.14 -14.09
N ILE A 21 15.50 1.16 -13.33
CA ILE A 21 15.28 2.56 -13.68
C ILE A 21 15.97 2.91 -15.02
N ASN A 22 17.24 2.54 -15.16
CA ASN A 22 18.06 2.86 -16.34
C ASN A 22 17.61 2.15 -17.62
N LYS A 23 16.92 1.01 -17.50
CA LYS A 23 16.33 0.34 -18.68
C LYS A 23 15.17 1.13 -19.29
N GLY A 24 14.52 2.02 -18.55
CA GLY A 24 13.47 2.89 -19.07
C GLY A 24 12.19 2.17 -19.53
N LEU A 25 11.99 0.91 -19.10
CA LEU A 25 10.82 0.11 -19.49
C LEU A 25 9.56 0.50 -18.72
N TYR A 26 9.73 1.08 -17.55
CA TYR A 26 8.66 1.48 -16.63
C TYR A 26 8.69 2.99 -16.39
N ASN A 27 7.59 3.56 -15.94
CA ASN A 27 7.48 4.99 -15.69
C ASN A 27 6.45 5.32 -14.61
N LEU A 28 6.37 6.60 -14.21
CA LEU A 28 5.41 7.14 -13.25
C LEU A 28 4.31 7.98 -13.93
N LYS A 29 3.97 7.73 -15.19
CA LYS A 29 3.02 8.56 -15.94
C LYS A 29 1.57 8.25 -15.62
N THR A 30 1.25 7.03 -15.21
CA THR A 30 -0.10 6.68 -14.78
C THR A 30 -0.48 7.50 -13.54
N PRO A 31 -1.57 8.26 -13.58
CA PRO A 31 -2.05 9.01 -12.43
C PRO A 31 -2.27 8.09 -11.23
N TYR A 32 -1.94 8.58 -10.03
CA TYR A 32 -1.99 7.73 -8.84
C TYR A 32 -3.39 7.16 -8.55
N ASN A 33 -4.43 7.96 -8.79
CA ASN A 33 -5.83 7.55 -8.60
C ASN A 33 -6.31 6.47 -9.60
N GLU A 34 -5.59 6.27 -10.69
CA GLU A 34 -5.92 5.28 -11.72
C GLU A 34 -5.17 3.95 -11.53
N ILE A 35 -4.04 3.96 -10.81
CA ILE A 35 -3.19 2.77 -10.65
C ILE A 35 -3.96 1.54 -10.15
N PHE A 36 -4.95 1.74 -9.30
CA PHE A 36 -5.72 0.65 -8.65
C PHE A 36 -7.11 0.45 -9.24
N THR A 37 -7.41 1.06 -10.38
CA THR A 37 -8.61 0.79 -11.18
C THR A 37 -8.32 -0.26 -12.24
N ASP A 38 -9.36 -0.73 -12.91
CA ASP A 38 -9.25 -1.67 -14.04
C ASP A 38 -8.41 -1.06 -15.18
N ASP A 39 -8.59 0.24 -15.47
CA ASP A 39 -7.82 0.95 -16.50
C ASP A 39 -6.33 1.10 -16.15
N GLY A 40 -5.98 1.03 -14.87
CA GLY A 40 -4.60 1.08 -14.39
C GLY A 40 -3.86 -0.25 -14.44
N GLU A 41 -4.53 -1.34 -14.77
CA GLU A 41 -3.91 -2.66 -14.86
C GLU A 41 -2.86 -2.72 -15.97
N ASN A 42 -1.75 -3.42 -15.68
CA ASN A 42 -0.63 -3.57 -16.61
C ASN A 42 -0.08 -2.25 -17.17
N SER A 43 -0.30 -1.14 -16.46
CA SER A 43 0.20 0.17 -16.86
C SER A 43 1.73 0.27 -16.78
N GLY A 44 2.30 1.35 -17.34
CA GLY A 44 3.74 1.59 -17.27
C GLY A 44 4.33 1.72 -15.86
N GLY A 45 3.47 1.89 -14.84
CA GLY A 45 3.84 1.89 -13.42
C GLY A 45 3.85 0.51 -12.77
N SER A 46 3.39 -0.53 -13.46
CA SER A 46 3.31 -1.89 -12.94
C SER A 46 4.47 -2.74 -13.44
N ILE A 47 5.21 -3.36 -12.52
CA ILE A 47 6.32 -4.28 -12.86
C ILE A 47 5.84 -5.71 -12.79
N PHE A 48 5.04 -6.04 -11.78
CA PHE A 48 4.52 -7.38 -11.62
C PHE A 48 3.12 -7.35 -10.99
N GLU A 49 2.17 -7.91 -11.73
CA GLU A 49 0.79 -8.13 -11.27
C GLU A 49 0.44 -9.61 -11.33
N LEU A 50 -0.29 -10.05 -10.33
CA LEU A 50 -1.04 -11.30 -10.43
C LEU A 50 -2.27 -11.01 -11.27
N GLN A 51 -2.34 -11.66 -12.43
CA GLN A 51 -3.45 -11.46 -13.37
C GLN A 51 -4.69 -12.20 -12.86
N CYS A 52 -5.77 -11.46 -12.71
CA CYS A 52 -7.06 -11.95 -12.26
C CYS A 52 -8.13 -11.65 -13.32
N THR A 53 -9.21 -12.41 -13.30
CA THR A 53 -10.36 -12.19 -14.14
C THR A 53 -11.62 -12.74 -13.49
N ALA A 54 -12.78 -12.39 -14.02
CA ALA A 54 -14.05 -13.04 -13.73
C ALA A 54 -14.82 -13.27 -15.02
N THR A 55 -15.74 -14.20 -15.02
CA THR A 55 -16.67 -14.44 -16.11
C THR A 55 -18.08 -14.60 -15.55
N ALA A 56 -19.12 -14.45 -16.38
CA ALA A 56 -20.49 -14.69 -15.95
C ALA A 56 -20.72 -16.12 -15.41
N ALA A 57 -19.93 -17.11 -15.88
CA ALA A 57 -19.99 -18.49 -15.39
C ALA A 57 -19.18 -18.71 -14.11
N LEU A 58 -18.13 -17.90 -13.87
CA LEU A 58 -17.23 -17.99 -12.72
C LEU A 58 -17.01 -16.60 -12.10
N PRO A 59 -18.06 -15.97 -11.56
CA PRO A 59 -17.95 -14.58 -11.08
C PRO A 59 -17.18 -14.46 -9.76
N GLN A 60 -17.08 -15.55 -9.01
CA GLN A 60 -16.45 -15.61 -7.67
C GLN A 60 -15.45 -16.78 -7.57
N SER A 61 -14.65 -16.98 -8.61
CA SER A 61 -13.70 -18.08 -8.63
C SER A 61 -12.30 -17.60 -8.21
N ASP A 62 -11.73 -18.22 -7.19
CA ASP A 62 -10.34 -18.09 -6.78
C ASP A 62 -9.37 -18.80 -7.75
N VAL A 63 -9.90 -19.59 -8.69
CA VAL A 63 -9.11 -20.25 -9.74
C VAL A 63 -8.65 -19.26 -10.81
N ILE A 64 -9.48 -18.26 -11.14
CA ILE A 64 -9.20 -17.26 -12.19
C ILE A 64 -9.15 -15.83 -11.65
N GLY A 65 -9.50 -15.62 -10.39
CA GLY A 65 -9.54 -14.33 -9.70
C GLY A 65 -8.87 -14.39 -8.34
N SER A 66 -9.09 -13.37 -7.52
CA SER A 66 -8.55 -13.33 -6.16
C SER A 66 -9.54 -12.73 -5.16
N GLN A 67 -9.37 -13.07 -3.90
CA GLN A 67 -10.14 -12.49 -2.78
C GLN A 67 -9.54 -11.16 -2.29
N PHE A 68 -8.58 -10.57 -2.98
CA PHE A 68 -7.88 -9.36 -2.52
C PHE A 68 -8.85 -8.22 -2.20
N CYS A 69 -9.78 -7.92 -3.10
CA CYS A 69 -10.77 -6.86 -2.89
C CYS A 69 -11.82 -7.26 -1.84
N GLU A 70 -12.26 -8.53 -1.81
CA GLU A 70 -13.22 -9.01 -0.82
C GLU A 70 -12.69 -8.93 0.61
N VAL A 71 -11.45 -9.34 0.85
CA VAL A 71 -10.83 -9.28 2.18
C VAL A 71 -10.81 -7.84 2.73
N GLN A 72 -10.60 -6.85 1.88
CA GLN A 72 -10.40 -5.44 2.22
C GLN A 72 -11.63 -4.58 1.96
N GLY A 73 -12.60 -5.10 1.20
CA GLY A 73 -13.81 -4.38 0.81
C GLY A 73 -14.66 -3.98 2.01
N VAL A 74 -15.49 -2.97 1.81
CA VAL A 74 -16.40 -2.47 2.85
C VAL A 74 -17.32 -3.61 3.32
N ARG A 75 -17.38 -3.81 4.64
CA ARG A 75 -18.30 -4.77 5.26
C ARG A 75 -19.63 -4.08 5.55
N GLY A 76 -20.57 -4.19 4.64
CA GLY A 76 -21.86 -3.53 4.73
C GLY A 76 -23.04 -4.42 4.32
N ALA A 77 -24.11 -3.79 3.89
CA ALA A 77 -25.30 -4.46 3.38
C ALA A 77 -25.71 -3.83 2.04
N GLY A 78 -26.41 -4.61 1.20
CA GLY A 78 -26.85 -4.17 -0.12
C GLY A 78 -25.67 -3.84 -1.04
N GLN A 79 -25.64 -2.65 -1.62
CA GLN A 79 -24.54 -2.20 -2.48
C GLN A 79 -23.20 -2.13 -1.77
N TRP A 80 -23.20 -2.05 -0.44
CA TRP A 80 -22.01 -1.98 0.40
C TRP A 80 -21.59 -3.34 0.98
N ASP A 81 -22.20 -4.43 0.61
CA ASP A 81 -21.71 -5.79 0.87
C ASP A 81 -20.55 -6.12 -0.07
N LEU A 82 -19.41 -5.41 0.10
CA LEU A 82 -18.26 -5.53 -0.77
C LEU A 82 -17.20 -6.48 -0.24
N GLY A 83 -17.23 -6.79 1.05
CA GLY A 83 -16.23 -7.68 1.62
C GLY A 83 -16.26 -7.82 3.14
N TRP A 84 -15.11 -8.26 3.69
CA TRP A 84 -15.00 -8.60 5.10
C TRP A 84 -14.60 -7.43 6.00
N GLY A 85 -14.17 -6.30 5.42
CA GLY A 85 -13.78 -5.10 6.16
C GLY A 85 -12.49 -5.27 6.96
N TRP A 86 -11.62 -6.19 6.54
CA TRP A 86 -10.29 -6.31 7.14
C TRP A 86 -9.37 -5.25 6.57
N HIS A 87 -8.34 -4.84 7.11
CA HIS A 87 -7.40 -3.84 6.57
C HIS A 87 -8.05 -2.45 6.30
N MET A 88 -8.96 -2.03 7.17
CA MET A 88 -9.47 -0.66 7.14
C MET A 88 -8.35 0.32 7.53
N ALA A 89 -8.36 1.50 6.91
CA ALA A 89 -7.41 2.55 7.24
C ALA A 89 -7.69 3.15 8.62
N THR A 90 -6.63 3.46 9.34
CA THR A 90 -6.69 4.15 10.63
C THR A 90 -6.60 5.66 10.46
N GLN A 91 -7.03 6.44 11.48
CA GLN A 91 -6.80 7.87 11.53
C GLN A 91 -5.31 8.20 11.37
N LEU A 92 -4.41 7.42 11.98
CA LEU A 92 -2.96 7.59 11.85
C LEU A 92 -2.45 7.48 10.41
N MET A 93 -3.14 6.72 9.55
CA MET A 93 -2.82 6.70 8.12
C MET A 93 -3.34 7.95 7.42
N ALA A 94 -4.55 8.40 7.74
CA ALA A 94 -5.13 9.62 7.19
C ALA A 94 -4.30 10.87 7.55
N ASP A 95 -3.77 10.91 8.77
CA ASP A 95 -2.93 12.01 9.28
C ASP A 95 -1.50 11.98 8.74
N ALA A 96 -1.06 10.86 8.17
CA ALA A 96 0.27 10.75 7.59
C ALA A 96 0.42 11.51 6.28
N TYR A 97 -0.67 11.81 5.58
CA TYR A 97 -0.62 12.59 4.35
C TYR A 97 -0.38 14.07 4.64
N GLU A 98 0.56 14.68 3.93
CA GLU A 98 0.80 16.12 3.98
C GLU A 98 -0.44 16.89 3.49
N THR A 99 -0.58 18.13 3.94
CA THR A 99 -1.71 18.97 3.52
C THR A 99 -1.76 19.11 2.00
N GLY A 100 -2.90 18.74 1.42
CA GLY A 100 -3.13 18.81 -0.03
C GLY A 100 -2.57 17.62 -0.82
N ASP A 101 -1.94 16.61 -0.18
CA ASP A 101 -1.47 15.41 -0.89
C ASP A 101 -2.64 14.67 -1.55
N PRO A 102 -2.71 14.62 -2.90
CA PRO A 102 -3.84 14.01 -3.61
C PRO A 102 -3.93 12.49 -3.39
N ARG A 103 -2.85 11.85 -2.97
CA ARG A 103 -2.82 10.41 -2.68
C ARG A 103 -3.72 10.03 -1.51
N LYS A 104 -3.97 10.95 -0.56
CA LYS A 104 -4.95 10.72 0.51
C LYS A 104 -6.30 10.31 -0.06
N ASN A 105 -6.83 11.13 -0.97
CA ASN A 105 -8.13 10.88 -1.58
C ASN A 105 -8.16 9.69 -2.54
N ALA A 106 -7.01 9.29 -3.06
CA ALA A 106 -6.89 8.12 -3.94
C ALA A 106 -6.68 6.81 -3.18
N THR A 107 -6.21 6.88 -1.93
CA THR A 107 -5.96 5.71 -1.08
C THR A 107 -7.09 5.41 -0.11
N LEU A 108 -7.69 6.48 0.46
CA LEU A 108 -8.71 6.38 1.50
C LEU A 108 -10.08 6.66 0.91
N LEU A 109 -11.00 5.70 1.01
CA LEU A 109 -12.41 5.92 0.75
C LEU A 109 -13.07 6.39 2.05
N TYR A 110 -13.78 7.50 2.02
CA TYR A 110 -14.49 8.03 3.17
C TYR A 110 -15.82 8.68 2.77
N PHE A 111 -16.75 8.74 3.72
CA PHE A 111 -18.08 9.31 3.55
C PHE A 111 -18.33 10.49 4.47
N ARG A 112 -17.33 10.85 5.27
CA ARG A 112 -17.27 12.01 6.13
C ARG A 112 -15.82 12.32 6.48
N LYS A 113 -15.52 13.59 6.75
CA LYS A 113 -14.15 14.01 7.09
C LYS A 113 -13.81 13.77 8.56
N THR A 114 -14.80 13.84 9.44
CA THR A 114 -14.69 13.62 10.88
C THR A 114 -15.85 12.76 11.37
N ASP A 115 -15.72 12.20 12.57
CA ASP A 115 -16.78 11.38 13.16
C ASP A 115 -18.04 12.20 13.52
N ASP A 116 -17.90 13.50 13.71
CA ASP A 116 -19.00 14.42 14.07
C ASP A 116 -19.73 14.98 12.84
N GLU A 117 -19.18 14.84 11.64
CA GLU A 117 -19.83 15.31 10.42
C GLU A 117 -20.92 14.32 9.97
N PRO A 118 -22.10 14.81 9.57
CA PRO A 118 -23.12 13.97 8.97
C PRO A 118 -22.63 13.42 7.64
N ILE A 119 -23.07 12.23 7.30
CA ILE A 119 -22.82 11.64 5.97
C ILE A 119 -23.71 12.36 4.95
N THR A 120 -23.08 13.07 4.04
CA THR A 120 -23.73 13.73 2.90
C THR A 120 -22.98 13.44 1.62
N PRO A 121 -23.59 13.61 0.44
CA PRO A 121 -22.87 13.45 -0.83
C PRO A 121 -21.65 14.38 -0.96
N GLU A 122 -21.68 15.53 -0.30
CA GLU A 122 -20.64 16.56 -0.41
C GLU A 122 -19.39 16.23 0.44
N ASN A 123 -19.52 15.37 1.46
CA ASN A 123 -18.39 15.01 2.33
C ASN A 123 -17.87 13.58 2.11
N THR A 124 -18.13 13.02 0.95
CA THR A 124 -17.54 11.77 0.47
C THR A 124 -16.55 12.00 -0.66
N ASN A 125 -15.59 11.08 -0.83
CA ASN A 125 -14.74 10.99 -2.01
C ASN A 125 -15.05 9.74 -2.87
N GLU A 126 -16.24 9.20 -2.71
CA GLU A 126 -16.75 8.09 -3.50
C GLU A 126 -16.90 8.54 -4.97
N PRO A 127 -16.26 7.83 -5.95
CA PRO A 127 -16.14 8.34 -7.31
C PRO A 127 -17.31 8.03 -8.23
N TYR A 128 -18.20 7.10 -7.86
CA TYR A 128 -19.26 6.57 -8.75
C TYR A 128 -20.66 7.06 -8.43
N GLY A 129 -20.83 7.94 -7.44
CA GLY A 129 -22.13 8.46 -7.02
C GLY A 129 -22.98 7.48 -6.21
N GLU A 130 -22.35 6.48 -5.58
CA GLU A 130 -23.06 5.58 -4.68
C GLU A 130 -23.47 6.29 -3.40
N SER A 131 -24.65 5.99 -2.90
CA SER A 131 -25.15 6.56 -1.63
C SER A 131 -24.22 6.20 -0.47
N PRO A 132 -24.01 7.10 0.49
CA PRO A 132 -23.12 6.85 1.63
C PRO A 132 -23.43 5.58 2.40
N VAL A 133 -22.38 4.90 2.89
CA VAL A 133 -22.48 3.77 3.80
C VAL A 133 -22.92 4.23 5.20
N SER A 134 -23.46 3.33 6.00
CA SER A 134 -23.83 3.63 7.39
C SER A 134 -22.59 4.07 8.21
N PRO A 135 -22.68 5.13 9.03
CA PRO A 135 -21.55 5.65 9.82
C PRO A 135 -20.98 4.66 10.85
N ALA A 136 -21.72 3.62 11.22
CA ALA A 136 -21.25 2.60 12.17
C ALA A 136 -20.10 1.74 11.65
N MET A 137 -19.67 1.91 10.39
CA MET A 137 -18.71 1.01 9.74
C MET A 137 -17.26 1.50 9.73
N GLY A 138 -16.98 2.66 10.30
CA GLY A 138 -15.65 3.25 10.35
C GLY A 138 -15.51 4.51 9.50
N ALA A 139 -14.43 5.27 9.74
CA ALA A 139 -14.21 6.56 9.09
C ALA A 139 -13.56 6.42 7.70
N TYR A 140 -12.68 5.44 7.51
CA TYR A 140 -11.90 5.25 6.29
C TYR A 140 -11.85 3.79 5.86
N PHE A 141 -12.02 3.55 4.56
CA PHE A 141 -11.90 2.24 3.95
C PHE A 141 -10.77 2.24 2.92
N ASN A 142 -10.35 1.06 2.47
CA ASN A 142 -9.33 0.93 1.44
C ASN A 142 -9.91 1.23 0.06
N LYS A 143 -9.59 2.42 -0.50
CA LYS A 143 -10.03 2.81 -1.84
C LYS A 143 -9.31 2.05 -2.95
N LYS A 144 -8.11 1.53 -2.69
CA LYS A 144 -7.36 0.68 -3.64
C LYS A 144 -8.01 -0.69 -3.88
N ALA A 145 -8.96 -1.07 -3.02
CA ALA A 145 -9.78 -2.28 -3.16
C ALA A 145 -11.25 -1.97 -3.49
N TYR A 146 -11.56 -0.72 -3.85
CA TYR A 146 -12.91 -0.29 -4.18
C TYR A 146 -13.12 -0.33 -5.69
N THR A 147 -14.14 -1.06 -6.11
CA THR A 147 -14.36 -1.44 -7.52
C THR A 147 -15.53 -0.69 -8.16
N ASP A 148 -15.57 -0.66 -9.48
CA ASP A 148 -16.64 -0.04 -10.25
C ASP A 148 -17.98 -0.78 -10.04
N PRO A 149 -19.07 -0.06 -9.65
CA PRO A 149 -20.40 -0.65 -9.52
C PRO A 149 -20.96 -1.27 -10.80
N ALA A 150 -20.54 -0.80 -11.98
CA ALA A 150 -20.97 -1.39 -13.25
C ALA A 150 -20.41 -2.80 -13.41
N LEU A 151 -19.12 -3.00 -13.13
CA LEU A 151 -18.49 -4.32 -13.16
C LEU A 151 -19.00 -5.24 -12.04
N ARG A 152 -19.33 -4.67 -10.89
CA ARG A 152 -19.97 -5.43 -9.81
C ARG A 152 -21.32 -6.01 -10.20
N LYS A 153 -22.11 -5.30 -11.01
CA LYS A 153 -23.38 -5.81 -11.54
C LYS A 153 -23.19 -6.91 -12.56
N GLU A 154 -22.11 -6.83 -13.35
CA GLU A 154 -21.81 -7.83 -14.37
C GLU A 154 -21.27 -9.13 -13.75
N TYR A 155 -20.41 -9.03 -12.75
CA TYR A 155 -19.70 -10.16 -12.16
C TYR A 155 -20.13 -10.43 -10.72
N THR A 156 -19.58 -9.69 -9.75
CA THR A 156 -19.82 -9.87 -8.31
C THR A 156 -19.46 -8.62 -7.52
N ASN A 157 -20.08 -8.42 -6.37
CA ASN A 157 -19.72 -7.32 -5.47
C ASN A 157 -18.29 -7.44 -4.90
N LYS A 158 -17.63 -8.58 -5.02
CA LYS A 158 -16.41 -8.90 -4.27
C LYS A 158 -15.12 -8.52 -5.00
N GLY A 159 -15.19 -8.10 -6.26
CA GLY A 159 -14.02 -7.62 -7.00
C GLY A 159 -12.97 -8.69 -7.33
N TYR A 160 -13.38 -9.91 -7.58
CA TYR A 160 -12.47 -11.04 -7.85
C TYR A 160 -11.63 -10.87 -9.10
N TRP A 161 -12.06 -10.06 -10.06
CA TRP A 161 -11.37 -9.81 -11.33
C TRP A 161 -10.17 -8.88 -11.21
N VAL A 162 -10.06 -8.12 -10.12
CA VAL A 162 -9.05 -7.07 -9.98
C VAL A 162 -7.66 -7.68 -9.82
N ASN A 163 -6.72 -7.29 -10.66
CA ASN A 163 -5.32 -7.69 -10.57
C ASN A 163 -4.67 -7.25 -9.25
N ILE A 164 -3.80 -8.08 -8.69
CA ILE A 164 -3.01 -7.71 -7.52
C ILE A 164 -1.68 -7.11 -7.96
N ARG A 165 -1.44 -5.81 -7.67
CA ARG A 165 -0.18 -5.12 -7.95
C ARG A 165 0.86 -5.55 -6.92
N LEU A 166 1.71 -6.52 -7.27
CA LEU A 166 2.72 -7.06 -6.36
C LEU A 166 3.98 -6.21 -6.30
N ILE A 167 4.41 -5.65 -7.43
CA ILE A 167 5.57 -4.75 -7.50
C ILE A 167 5.24 -3.58 -8.43
N ARG A 168 5.28 -2.37 -7.87
CA ARG A 168 5.10 -1.13 -8.62
C ARG A 168 6.44 -0.44 -8.87
N TYR A 169 6.52 0.33 -9.95
CA TYR A 169 7.74 1.06 -10.28
C TYR A 169 8.10 2.12 -9.22
N SER A 170 7.11 2.76 -8.60
CA SER A 170 7.36 3.69 -7.48
C SER A 170 8.04 3.03 -6.29
N ASP A 171 7.72 1.77 -5.96
CA ASP A 171 8.43 1.02 -4.93
C ASP A 171 9.91 0.80 -5.29
N VAL A 172 10.20 0.48 -6.56
CA VAL A 172 11.59 0.33 -7.03
C VAL A 172 12.35 1.65 -6.98
N VAL A 173 11.71 2.77 -7.34
CA VAL A 173 12.30 4.11 -7.23
C VAL A 173 12.59 4.47 -5.77
N LEU A 174 11.66 4.17 -4.86
CA LEU A 174 11.88 4.41 -3.42
C LEU A 174 12.93 3.47 -2.81
N MET A 175 13.06 2.24 -3.32
CA MET A 175 14.18 1.37 -2.97
C MET A 175 15.52 1.97 -3.43
N ALA A 176 15.59 2.55 -4.62
CA ALA A 176 16.79 3.24 -5.08
C ALA A 176 17.13 4.46 -4.20
N ALA A 177 16.12 5.26 -3.82
CA ALA A 177 16.29 6.39 -2.92
C ALA A 177 16.85 5.97 -1.56
N GLU A 178 16.26 4.92 -0.94
CA GLU A 178 16.71 4.40 0.35
C GLU A 178 18.14 3.85 0.26
N ALA A 179 18.43 3.04 -0.74
CA ALA A 179 19.76 2.47 -0.92
C ALA A 179 20.83 3.57 -1.17
N ALA A 180 20.53 4.58 -1.99
CA ALA A 180 21.42 5.70 -2.21
C ALA A 180 21.70 6.49 -0.92
N ASN A 181 20.66 6.72 -0.09
CA ASN A 181 20.81 7.38 1.20
C ASN A 181 21.72 6.57 2.14
N GLU A 182 21.47 5.27 2.28
CA GLU A 182 22.25 4.39 3.17
C GLU A 182 23.71 4.21 2.68
N LYS A 183 23.96 4.40 1.39
CA LYS A 183 25.29 4.44 0.78
C LYS A 183 25.95 5.84 0.86
N ASN A 184 25.31 6.81 1.51
CA ASN A 184 25.77 8.18 1.62
C ASN A 184 25.96 8.88 0.25
N ILE A 185 24.98 8.71 -0.63
CA ILE A 185 24.86 9.39 -1.95
C ILE A 185 23.60 10.28 -1.94
N PRO A 186 23.58 11.36 -1.12
CA PRO A 186 22.34 12.10 -0.85
C PRO A 186 21.75 12.77 -2.09
N GLY A 187 22.55 13.20 -3.05
CA GLY A 187 22.06 13.82 -4.27
C GLY A 187 21.17 12.89 -5.08
N GLU A 188 21.58 11.65 -5.29
CA GLU A 188 20.76 10.66 -6.00
C GLU A 188 19.54 10.22 -5.17
N ALA A 189 19.70 10.09 -3.85
CA ALA A 189 18.59 9.77 -2.97
C ALA A 189 17.47 10.82 -3.06
N VAL A 190 17.82 12.11 -3.05
CA VAL A 190 16.88 13.22 -3.26
C VAL A 190 16.23 13.16 -4.64
N ASP A 191 17.00 12.87 -5.68
CA ASP A 191 16.47 12.82 -7.04
C ASP A 191 15.47 11.66 -7.23
N TYR A 192 15.76 10.47 -6.71
CA TYR A 192 14.81 9.35 -6.74
C TYR A 192 13.56 9.64 -5.89
N LEU A 193 13.73 10.20 -4.69
CA LEU A 193 12.60 10.61 -3.83
C LEU A 193 11.72 11.63 -4.57
N GLU A 194 12.33 12.61 -5.21
CA GLU A 194 11.60 13.64 -5.95
C GLU A 194 10.83 13.08 -7.14
N MET A 195 11.30 12.04 -7.82
CA MET A 195 10.54 11.40 -8.90
C MET A 195 9.13 10.99 -8.42
N VAL A 196 9.01 10.40 -7.23
CA VAL A 196 7.73 9.96 -6.68
C VAL A 196 6.90 11.15 -6.18
N ARG A 197 7.52 12.09 -5.45
CA ARG A 197 6.86 13.30 -4.94
C ARG A 197 6.36 14.19 -6.06
N ALA A 198 7.16 14.39 -7.12
CA ALA A 198 6.77 15.19 -8.28
C ALA A 198 5.56 14.61 -9.01
N ARG A 199 5.50 13.26 -9.17
CA ARG A 199 4.33 12.60 -9.73
C ARG A 199 3.07 12.87 -8.89
N ALA A 200 3.18 12.76 -7.55
CA ALA A 200 2.06 13.01 -6.65
C ALA A 200 1.64 14.49 -6.65
N ARG A 201 2.60 15.42 -6.67
CA ARG A 201 2.40 16.87 -6.76
C ARG A 201 1.71 17.29 -8.06
N GLY A 202 2.05 16.64 -9.16
CA GLY A 202 1.60 17.04 -10.49
C GLY A 202 2.01 18.49 -10.82
N THR A 203 1.07 19.30 -11.26
CA THR A 203 1.29 20.72 -11.61
C THR A 203 1.11 21.68 -10.43
N ASN A 204 0.65 21.22 -9.28
CA ASN A 204 0.39 22.07 -8.09
C ASN A 204 1.67 22.25 -7.25
N THR A 205 2.44 23.28 -7.55
CA THR A 205 3.71 23.55 -6.83
C THR A 205 3.56 24.00 -5.38
N ASN A 206 2.33 24.24 -4.90
CA ASN A 206 2.06 24.67 -3.52
C ASN A 206 1.98 23.53 -2.51
N ILE A 207 2.03 22.27 -2.99
CA ILE A 207 1.97 21.06 -2.16
C ILE A 207 3.23 20.23 -2.33
N LEU A 208 3.52 19.36 -1.37
CA LEU A 208 4.60 18.38 -1.44
C LEU A 208 5.93 19.01 -1.91
N PRO A 209 6.48 20.00 -1.23
CA PRO A 209 7.70 20.68 -1.68
C PRO A 209 8.84 19.67 -1.86
N LYS A 210 9.76 19.97 -2.78
CA LYS A 210 10.96 19.16 -2.99
C LYS A 210 11.76 19.08 -1.69
N ILE A 211 12.18 17.88 -1.30
CA ILE A 211 13.14 17.68 -0.20
C ILE A 211 14.51 18.11 -0.69
N THR A 212 15.21 18.90 0.12
CA THR A 212 16.50 19.50 -0.28
C THR A 212 17.62 19.21 0.73
N THR A 213 17.33 18.49 1.83
CA THR A 213 18.36 18.12 2.81
C THR A 213 19.35 17.12 2.23
N ASN A 214 20.60 17.25 2.67
CA ASN A 214 21.66 16.26 2.43
C ASN A 214 22.03 15.49 3.72
N ASP A 215 21.37 15.78 4.83
CA ASP A 215 21.54 15.01 6.06
C ASP A 215 20.94 13.61 5.90
N GLN A 216 21.74 12.59 6.15
CA GLN A 216 21.36 11.19 5.97
C GLN A 216 20.16 10.79 6.85
N GLY A 217 20.11 11.32 8.09
CA GLY A 217 19.04 11.01 9.04
C GLY A 217 17.72 11.64 8.63
N GLU A 218 17.72 12.93 8.29
CA GLU A 218 16.54 13.64 7.80
C GLU A 218 16.02 13.04 6.49
N LEU A 219 16.92 12.70 5.58
CA LEU A 219 16.57 12.09 4.30
C LEU A 219 16.01 10.67 4.48
N ARG A 220 16.54 9.89 5.44
CA ARG A 220 16.00 8.59 5.83
C ARG A 220 14.54 8.71 6.28
N GLU A 221 14.25 9.67 7.15
CA GLU A 221 12.87 9.88 7.62
C GLU A 221 11.94 10.37 6.48
N ALA A 222 12.42 11.22 5.59
CA ALA A 222 11.66 11.65 4.42
C ALA A 222 11.35 10.47 3.48
N ILE A 223 12.29 9.58 3.23
CA ILE A 223 12.09 8.38 2.41
C ILE A 223 11.13 7.40 3.08
N ARG A 224 11.25 7.18 4.39
CA ARG A 224 10.34 6.34 5.17
C ARG A 224 8.92 6.88 5.17
N HIS A 225 8.77 8.20 5.28
CA HIS A 225 7.49 8.88 5.17
C HIS A 225 6.89 8.70 3.77
N GLU A 226 7.66 8.94 2.73
CA GLU A 226 7.21 8.78 1.34
C GLU A 226 6.77 7.34 1.05
N ARG A 227 7.54 6.35 1.51
CA ARG A 227 7.12 4.94 1.40
C ARG A 227 5.78 4.69 2.09
N ARG A 228 5.57 5.27 3.29
CA ARG A 228 4.32 5.11 4.04
C ARG A 228 3.11 5.64 3.28
N VAL A 229 3.20 6.83 2.67
CA VAL A 229 2.07 7.46 1.98
C VAL A 229 1.88 6.93 0.56
N GLU A 230 2.95 6.60 -0.13
CA GLU A 230 2.92 6.02 -1.48
C GLU A 230 2.37 4.60 -1.49
N LEU A 231 2.81 3.76 -0.55
CA LEU A 231 2.43 2.35 -0.44
C LEU A 231 1.32 2.12 0.59
N GLY A 232 0.63 3.18 1.00
CA GLY A 232 -0.47 3.10 1.98
C GLY A 232 -1.53 2.09 1.57
N LEU A 233 -1.94 1.23 2.51
CA LEU A 233 -2.88 0.13 2.33
C LEU A 233 -2.46 -0.96 1.33
N GLU A 234 -1.18 -0.96 0.93
CA GLU A 234 -0.51 -2.11 0.32
C GLU A 234 0.19 -2.94 1.41
N PRO A 235 0.58 -4.20 1.16
CA PRO A 235 1.04 -5.11 2.24
C PRO A 235 2.49 -4.87 2.70
N ASP A 236 3.05 -3.69 2.52
CA ASP A 236 4.48 -3.42 2.76
C ASP A 236 4.80 -2.87 4.15
N ARG A 237 3.87 -2.13 4.78
CA ARG A 237 4.15 -1.32 5.98
C ARG A 237 4.74 -2.10 7.16
N PHE A 238 4.20 -3.26 7.49
CA PHE A 238 4.68 -4.06 8.61
C PHE A 238 6.12 -4.53 8.39
N TYR A 239 6.42 -5.00 7.19
CA TYR A 239 7.77 -5.41 6.81
C TYR A 239 8.78 -4.25 6.83
N ASP A 240 8.37 -3.06 6.41
CA ASP A 240 9.19 -1.85 6.53
C ASP A 240 9.50 -1.52 7.99
N LEU A 241 8.52 -1.55 8.88
CA LEU A 241 8.72 -1.29 10.31
C LEU A 241 9.67 -2.30 10.96
N VAL A 242 9.53 -3.59 10.62
CA VAL A 242 10.39 -4.66 11.15
C VAL A 242 11.82 -4.51 10.65
N ARG A 243 12.05 -4.33 9.36
CA ARG A 243 13.41 -4.21 8.80
C ARG A 243 14.12 -2.92 9.21
N TRP A 244 13.39 -1.86 9.54
CA TRP A 244 13.94 -0.62 10.10
C TRP A 244 14.20 -0.70 11.60
N GLY A 245 13.78 -1.78 12.26
CA GLY A 245 13.95 -1.98 13.72
C GLY A 245 13.08 -1.06 14.58
N ILE A 246 11.99 -0.50 14.04
CA ILE A 246 11.11 0.46 14.72
C ILE A 246 9.69 -0.07 14.94
N ALA A 247 9.47 -1.37 14.70
CA ALA A 247 8.12 -1.94 14.78
C ALA A 247 7.51 -1.80 16.16
N SER A 248 8.26 -2.11 17.22
CA SER A 248 7.76 -2.03 18.60
C SER A 248 7.37 -0.60 18.97
N GLU A 249 8.22 0.37 18.71
CA GLU A 249 7.96 1.78 19.00
C GLU A 249 6.72 2.28 18.27
N VAL A 250 6.67 2.11 16.94
CA VAL A 250 5.60 2.64 16.10
C VAL A 250 4.26 1.95 16.38
N LEU A 251 4.27 0.62 16.61
CA LEU A 251 3.04 -0.11 16.90
C LEU A 251 2.50 0.19 18.29
N HIS A 252 3.35 0.34 19.31
CA HIS A 252 2.90 0.75 20.64
C HIS A 252 2.33 2.17 20.60
N ALA A 253 2.98 3.12 19.92
CA ALA A 253 2.44 4.47 19.73
C ALA A 253 1.09 4.46 18.98
N ALA A 254 0.86 3.48 18.11
CA ALA A 254 -0.41 3.24 17.44
C ALA A 254 -1.44 2.47 18.29
N GLY A 255 -1.20 2.26 19.59
CA GLY A 255 -2.09 1.56 20.52
C GLY A 255 -2.03 0.02 20.42
N LYS A 256 -1.10 -0.55 19.66
CA LYS A 256 -0.88 -2.01 19.57
C LYS A 256 0.04 -2.49 20.71
N VAL A 257 -0.36 -2.24 21.95
CA VAL A 257 0.45 -2.44 23.16
C VAL A 257 0.87 -3.88 23.42
N ASN A 258 0.21 -4.85 22.79
CA ASN A 258 0.55 -6.27 22.92
C ASN A 258 1.64 -6.74 21.93
N TYR A 259 2.11 -5.90 21.02
CA TYR A 259 3.19 -6.25 20.12
C TYR A 259 4.49 -6.46 20.92
N GLN A 260 5.21 -7.52 20.59
CA GLN A 260 6.53 -7.86 21.12
C GLN A 260 7.48 -8.14 19.96
N ASP A 261 8.79 -8.00 20.19
CA ASP A 261 9.79 -8.17 19.12
C ASP A 261 9.74 -9.56 18.47
N LYS A 262 9.38 -10.61 19.23
CA LYS A 262 9.13 -11.94 18.68
C LYS A 262 8.05 -11.95 17.57
N ASN A 263 7.09 -11.04 17.63
CA ASN A 263 6.00 -10.96 16.64
C ASN A 263 6.46 -10.45 15.27
N ALA A 264 7.73 -10.08 15.11
CA ALA A 264 8.36 -9.86 13.81
C ALA A 264 8.39 -11.13 12.97
N LEU A 265 8.38 -12.29 13.61
CA LEU A 265 8.24 -13.61 13.01
C LEU A 265 6.91 -14.24 13.44
N LEU A 266 6.34 -15.09 12.60
CA LEU A 266 5.19 -15.89 12.98
C LEU A 266 5.66 -17.21 13.62
N PRO A 267 4.91 -17.78 14.59
CA PRO A 267 5.21 -19.11 15.09
C PRO A 267 5.06 -20.15 13.98
N LEU A 268 5.95 -21.13 13.96
CA LEU A 268 5.77 -22.31 13.12
C LEU A 268 4.61 -23.16 13.67
N PRO A 269 3.67 -23.61 12.83
CA PRO A 269 2.61 -24.50 13.29
C PRO A 269 3.19 -25.77 13.92
N GLN A 270 2.70 -26.16 15.10
CA GLN A 270 3.21 -27.33 15.80
C GLN A 270 3.15 -28.60 14.93
N SER A 271 2.09 -28.75 14.14
CA SER A 271 1.95 -29.86 13.21
C SER A 271 3.10 -29.98 12.18
N GLU A 272 3.68 -28.86 11.78
CA GLU A 272 4.82 -28.87 10.84
C GLU A 272 6.13 -29.22 11.55
N ILE A 273 6.29 -28.75 12.80
CA ILE A 273 7.41 -29.13 13.65
C ILE A 273 7.40 -30.66 13.87
N ASP A 274 6.26 -31.21 14.23
CA ASP A 274 6.09 -32.65 14.49
C ASP A 274 6.37 -33.50 13.22
N LYS A 275 5.84 -33.09 12.08
CA LYS A 275 6.10 -33.73 10.77
C LYS A 275 7.58 -33.71 10.38
N SER A 276 8.29 -32.67 10.78
CA SER A 276 9.72 -32.50 10.44
C SER A 276 10.63 -33.47 11.18
N LYS A 277 10.12 -34.22 12.17
CA LYS A 277 10.90 -35.15 13.03
C LYS A 277 12.12 -34.50 13.69
N GLY A 278 11.96 -33.26 14.14
CA GLY A 278 12.98 -32.51 14.89
C GLY A 278 13.94 -31.68 14.00
N VAL A 279 13.68 -31.59 12.70
CA VAL A 279 14.47 -30.71 11.80
C VAL A 279 14.06 -29.25 11.96
N LEU A 280 12.75 -28.98 12.05
CA LEU A 280 12.25 -27.63 12.29
C LEU A 280 12.28 -27.33 13.78
N VAL A 281 12.84 -26.17 14.12
CA VAL A 281 12.85 -25.61 15.47
C VAL A 281 11.96 -24.37 15.48
N GLN A 282 11.17 -24.22 16.52
CA GLN A 282 10.29 -23.03 16.68
C GLN A 282 11.10 -21.74 16.64
N ASN A 283 10.48 -20.68 16.11
CA ASN A 283 11.06 -19.35 16.18
C ASN A 283 11.24 -18.94 17.67
N PRO A 284 12.25 -18.07 17.97
CA PRO A 284 12.53 -17.65 19.33
C PRO A 284 11.30 -17.09 20.05
N ASP A 285 11.17 -17.42 21.34
CA ASP A 285 10.14 -16.92 22.26
C ASP A 285 8.69 -17.40 21.99
N TYR A 286 8.52 -18.44 21.15
CA TYR A 286 7.25 -19.12 20.92
C TYR A 286 7.22 -20.53 21.52
#